data_101e5cffaa91ec5b4ba7b4f1eabe4add
#
_entry.id   101e5cffaa91ec5b4ba7b4f1eabe4add
#
_cell.length_a   1.000
_cell.length_b   1.000
_cell.length_c   1.000
_cell.angle_alpha   90.00
_cell.angle_beta   90.00
_cell.angle_gamma   90.00
#
_symmetry.space_group_name_H-M   'P 1'
#
loop_
_entity.id
_entity.type
_entity.pdbx_description
1 polymer ?
#
loop_
_entity_poly.entity_id
_entity_poly.type
_entity_poly.pdbx_seq_one_letter_code
_entity_poly.pdbx_strand_id
1 'polypeptide(L)'
;MKIGVAVIACDRLEYTKQCVASVLANKGPLTDIILINDGVKIPDGELPEGIEIMNNRPPYQSVGKAKNRAMQVLVNRDCDHIFLIENDIIVQTPDVWQKYIDVAKTTGVKHLNFGYHGPANRTPDYKXPNPRYVVEYPDGIKLALNLHXVGAFSYFNKAFMKDVGYHDTXFKNAWEHVELCQRAIAKNYLPAFWWFPDVEGSDEMLKEIPGSIQNSSITHTEKWTENMHKGAEHYRKIHGVSAVENPDTDIKIVLQRLKEIYKCK
;
A
#
# COMPACT_ATOMS: atom_id res chain seq x y z
N MET A 1 -8.18 -6.23 19.86
CA MET A 1 -7.95 -5.80 18.48
C MET A 1 -6.55 -6.22 18.07
N LYS A 2 -6.43 -6.89 16.93
CA LYS A 2 -5.13 -7.34 16.44
C LYS A 2 -4.72 -6.51 15.22
N ILE A 3 -3.50 -6.03 15.22
CA ILE A 3 -2.97 -5.15 14.18
C ILE A 3 -1.66 -5.74 13.68
N GLY A 4 -1.63 -6.12 12.41
CA GLY A 4 -0.44 -6.74 11.84
C GLY A 4 0.22 -5.87 10.78
N VAL A 5 1.54 -5.95 10.73
CA VAL A 5 2.30 -5.33 9.64
C VAL A 5 3.23 -6.37 9.03
N ALA A 6 3.33 -6.33 7.70
CA ALA A 6 4.30 -7.14 6.98
C ALA A 6 5.23 -6.24 6.17
N VAL A 7 6.52 -6.38 6.42
CA VAL A 7 7.53 -5.76 5.57
C VAL A 7 7.70 -6.66 4.35
N ILE A 8 7.66 -6.06 3.17
CA ILE A 8 7.82 -6.78 1.90
C ILE A 8 9.21 -6.46 1.37
N ALA A 9 10.06 -7.45 1.29
CA ALA A 9 11.46 -7.25 0.95
C ALA A 9 11.87 -8.12 -0.23
N CYS A 10 12.69 -7.55 -1.11
CA CYS A 10 13.31 -8.26 -2.19
C CYS A 10 14.70 -7.66 -2.37
N ASP A 11 15.71 -8.31 -1.81
CA ASP A 11 17.08 -7.83 -1.82
C ASP A 11 17.21 -6.45 -1.15
N ARG A 12 18.27 -5.72 -1.45
CA ARG A 12 18.56 -4.40 -0.88
C ARG A 12 18.55 -4.46 0.66
N LEU A 13 19.40 -5.33 1.20
CA LEU A 13 19.42 -5.60 2.65
C LEU A 13 19.57 -4.34 3.49
N GLU A 14 20.39 -3.38 3.05
CA GLU A 14 20.59 -2.17 3.84
C GLU A 14 19.33 -1.33 3.98
N TYR A 15 18.50 -1.29 2.93
CA TYR A 15 17.19 -0.64 3.05
C TYR A 15 16.27 -1.44 3.96
N THR A 16 16.27 -2.76 3.81
CA THR A 16 15.45 -3.62 4.67
C THR A 16 15.79 -3.40 6.15
N LYS A 17 17.10 -3.31 6.48
CA LYS A 17 17.51 -3.06 7.85
C LYS A 17 16.93 -1.76 8.39
N GLN A 18 16.98 -0.69 7.61
CA GLN A 18 16.45 0.60 8.04
C GLN A 18 14.95 0.57 8.21
N CYS A 19 14.24 -0.03 7.25
CA CYS A 19 12.80 -0.16 7.33
C CYS A 19 12.38 -0.94 8.58
N VAL A 20 12.97 -2.11 8.77
CA VAL A 20 12.65 -2.97 9.93
C VAL A 20 12.95 -2.25 11.23
N ALA A 21 14.11 -1.60 11.32
CA ALA A 21 14.45 -0.86 12.53
C ALA A 21 13.42 0.22 12.84
N SER A 22 12.94 0.92 11.80
CA SER A 22 11.96 1.99 12.01
C SER A 22 10.61 1.43 12.47
N VAL A 23 10.19 0.29 11.95
CA VAL A 23 8.95 -0.35 12.38
C VAL A 23 9.07 -0.77 13.86
N LEU A 24 10.19 -1.41 14.20
CA LEU A 24 10.37 -1.89 15.59
C LEU A 24 10.51 -0.75 16.58
N ALA A 25 11.13 0.36 16.18
CA ALA A 25 11.25 1.54 17.04
C ALA A 25 9.90 2.25 17.22
N ASN A 26 8.93 2.01 16.33
CA ASN A 26 7.65 2.69 16.32
C ASN A 26 6.49 1.69 16.31
N LYS A 27 6.58 0.65 17.11
CA LYS A 27 5.58 -0.42 17.12
C LYS A 27 4.18 0.06 17.51
N GLY A 28 4.07 0.99 18.43
CA GLY A 28 2.78 1.45 18.90
C GLY A 28 1.87 0.26 19.25
N PRO A 29 0.69 0.19 18.65
CA PRO A 29 -0.28 -0.87 18.98
C PRO A 29 -0.12 -2.15 18.17
N LEU A 30 0.96 -2.31 17.39
CA LEU A 30 1.13 -3.51 16.55
C LEU A 30 1.20 -4.78 17.40
N THR A 31 0.48 -5.82 16.99
CA THR A 31 0.49 -7.11 17.66
C THR A 31 1.29 -8.17 16.89
N ASP A 32 1.44 -8.01 15.59
CA ASP A 32 2.12 -8.99 14.74
C ASP A 32 3.01 -8.25 13.77
N ILE A 33 4.29 -8.59 13.75
CA ILE A 33 5.29 -7.93 12.87
C ILE A 33 6.03 -9.03 12.13
N ILE A 34 5.81 -9.11 10.80
CA ILE A 34 6.43 -10.15 9.98
C ILE A 34 7.15 -9.50 8.80
N LEU A 35 8.02 -10.27 8.18
CA LEU A 35 8.71 -9.88 6.96
C LEU A 35 8.59 -11.01 5.95
N ILE A 36 8.12 -10.70 4.75
CA ILE A 36 8.11 -11.65 3.65
C ILE A 36 9.30 -11.32 2.76
N ASN A 37 10.23 -12.24 2.66
CA ASN A 37 11.44 -12.05 1.86
C ASN A 37 11.30 -12.79 0.55
N ASP A 38 11.20 -12.04 -0.54
CA ASP A 38 11.10 -12.61 -1.88
C ASP A 38 12.44 -12.56 -2.64
N GLY A 39 13.51 -12.22 -1.93
CA GLY A 39 14.83 -12.13 -2.52
C GLY A 39 15.79 -13.17 -1.95
N VAL A 40 17.07 -12.87 -2.02
CA VAL A 40 18.12 -13.71 -1.47
C VAL A 40 17.88 -13.88 0.04
N LYS A 41 18.17 -15.09 0.54
CA LYS A 41 18.00 -15.36 1.97
C LYS A 41 18.78 -14.34 2.81
N ILE A 42 18.10 -13.79 3.82
CA ILE A 42 18.74 -12.85 4.73
C ILE A 42 19.53 -13.67 5.77
N PRO A 43 20.85 -13.42 5.90
CA PRO A 43 21.63 -14.20 6.86
C PRO A 43 21.16 -13.98 8.30
N ASP A 44 21.34 -15.01 9.12
CA ASP A 44 20.98 -14.94 10.54
C ASP A 44 21.73 -13.78 11.19
N GLY A 45 21.04 -13.04 12.04
CA GLY A 45 21.64 -11.94 12.79
C GLY A 45 21.69 -10.61 12.08
N GLU A 46 21.30 -10.55 10.81
CA GLU A 46 21.34 -9.29 10.07
C GLU A 46 20.20 -8.34 10.42
N LEU A 47 19.07 -8.87 10.86
CA LEU A 47 17.94 -8.03 11.26
C LEU A 47 17.78 -8.06 12.78
N PRO A 48 17.23 -6.98 13.37
CA PRO A 48 16.97 -6.98 14.81
C PRO A 48 15.98 -8.07 15.22
N GLU A 49 16.00 -8.45 16.48
CA GLU A 49 14.98 -9.32 17.04
C GLU A 49 13.63 -8.59 17.05
N GLY A 50 12.56 -9.37 17.04
CA GLY A 50 11.22 -8.80 17.11
C GLY A 50 10.45 -8.84 15.81
N ILE A 51 11.06 -9.36 14.75
CA ILE A 51 10.36 -9.57 13.48
C ILE A 51 10.54 -11.02 13.05
N GLU A 52 9.46 -11.61 12.57
CA GLU A 52 9.45 -12.98 12.08
C GLU A 52 9.68 -12.98 10.58
N ILE A 53 10.73 -13.67 10.12
CA ILE A 53 11.12 -13.66 8.71
C ILE A 53 10.58 -14.91 8.03
N MET A 54 9.87 -14.73 6.92
CA MET A 54 9.35 -15.81 6.09
C MET A 54 9.93 -15.67 4.69
N ASN A 55 10.69 -16.66 4.25
CA ASN A 55 11.37 -16.62 2.95
C ASN A 55 10.51 -17.32 1.90
N ASN A 56 10.34 -16.68 0.75
CA ASN A 56 9.74 -17.33 -0.41
C ASN A 56 10.72 -18.32 -1.00
N ARG A 57 10.23 -19.49 -1.32
CA ARG A 57 11.03 -20.54 -1.97
C ARG A 57 10.27 -21.07 -3.16
N PRO A 58 10.76 -20.89 -4.38
CA PRO A 58 11.97 -20.13 -4.71
C PRO A 58 11.78 -18.63 -4.52
N PRO A 59 12.87 -17.86 -4.49
CA PRO A 59 12.74 -16.39 -4.41
C PRO A 59 12.30 -15.82 -5.76
N TYR A 60 12.04 -14.51 -5.77
CA TYR A 60 11.71 -13.73 -6.97
C TYR A 60 10.40 -14.19 -7.61
N GLN A 61 9.41 -14.46 -6.78
CA GLN A 61 8.11 -14.88 -7.29
C GLN A 61 7.30 -13.70 -7.85
N SER A 62 7.26 -12.60 -7.17
CA SER A 62 6.77 -11.27 -7.58
C SER A 62 6.31 -10.51 -6.34
N VAL A 63 6.19 -9.19 -6.47
CA VAL A 63 5.72 -8.37 -5.36
C VAL A 63 4.27 -8.71 -5.00
N GLY A 64 3.43 -9.00 -6.00
CA GLY A 64 2.04 -9.37 -5.72
C GLY A 64 1.93 -10.67 -4.94
N LYS A 65 2.74 -11.67 -5.30
CA LYS A 65 2.73 -12.94 -4.56
C LYS A 65 3.25 -12.74 -3.14
N ALA A 66 4.30 -11.93 -2.96
CA ALA A 66 4.83 -11.66 -1.62
C ALA A 66 3.78 -10.96 -0.76
N LYS A 67 3.10 -9.96 -1.33
CA LYS A 67 2.04 -9.25 -0.61
C LYS A 67 0.87 -10.18 -0.27
N ASN A 68 0.49 -11.05 -1.20
CA ASN A 68 -0.59 -12.01 -0.93
C ASN A 68 -0.23 -12.95 0.22
N ARG A 69 1.02 -13.45 0.23
CA ARG A 69 1.46 -14.31 1.33
C ARG A 69 1.36 -13.56 2.65
N ALA A 70 1.82 -12.31 2.68
CA ALA A 70 1.76 -11.48 3.88
C ALA A 70 0.32 -11.32 4.36
N MET A 71 -0.58 -10.97 3.45
CA MET A 71 -1.97 -10.75 3.81
C MET A 71 -2.63 -12.04 4.31
N GLN A 72 -2.33 -13.18 3.67
CA GLN A 72 -2.88 -14.46 4.11
C GLN A 72 -2.41 -14.83 5.51
N VAL A 73 -1.11 -14.62 5.79
CA VAL A 73 -0.58 -14.91 7.13
C VAL A 73 -1.30 -14.05 8.17
N LEU A 74 -1.44 -12.76 7.91
CA LEU A 74 -2.05 -11.86 8.89
C LEU A 74 -3.56 -12.10 9.03
N VAL A 75 -4.26 -12.44 7.96
CA VAL A 75 -5.66 -12.84 8.03
C VAL A 75 -5.79 -14.10 8.87
N ASN A 76 -4.91 -15.09 8.66
CA ASN A 76 -4.96 -16.35 9.41
C ASN A 76 -4.64 -16.15 10.88
N ARG A 77 -3.95 -15.09 11.24
CA ARG A 77 -3.69 -14.72 12.63
C ARG A 77 -4.79 -13.85 13.23
N ASP A 78 -5.90 -13.71 12.52
CA ASP A 78 -7.07 -12.94 12.94
C ASP A 78 -6.80 -11.46 13.14
N CYS A 79 -5.89 -10.88 12.35
CA CYS A 79 -5.66 -9.45 12.40
C CYS A 79 -6.89 -8.71 11.86
N ASP A 80 -7.33 -7.73 12.63
CA ASP A 80 -8.45 -6.87 12.24
C ASP A 80 -8.00 -5.79 11.26
N HIS A 81 -6.75 -5.38 11.37
CA HIS A 81 -6.13 -4.34 10.56
C HIS A 81 -4.79 -4.84 10.06
N ILE A 82 -4.54 -4.64 8.76
CA ILE A 82 -3.37 -5.19 8.09
C ILE A 82 -2.64 -4.06 7.38
N PHE A 83 -1.34 -3.98 7.61
CA PHE A 83 -0.46 -3.02 6.94
C PHE A 83 0.59 -3.78 6.14
N LEU A 84 0.83 -3.30 4.91
CA LEU A 84 1.96 -3.76 4.11
C LEU A 84 2.90 -2.58 3.91
N ILE A 85 4.19 -2.81 4.09
CA ILE A 85 5.20 -1.77 3.95
C ILE A 85 6.38 -2.32 3.15
N GLU A 86 6.70 -1.66 2.04
CA GLU A 86 7.86 -2.06 1.23
C GLU A 86 9.15 -1.63 1.93
N ASN A 87 10.23 -2.33 1.61
CA ASN A 87 11.46 -2.24 2.41
C ASN A 87 12.24 -0.93 2.25
N ASP A 88 11.70 0.01 1.49
CA ASP A 88 12.34 1.33 1.35
C ASP A 88 11.54 2.47 1.98
N ILE A 89 10.62 2.14 2.89
CA ILE A 89 9.84 3.12 3.64
C ILE A 89 10.34 3.15 5.08
N ILE A 90 10.39 4.35 5.65
CA ILE A 90 10.73 4.57 7.07
C ILE A 90 9.48 5.02 7.80
N VAL A 91 9.21 4.38 8.93
CA VAL A 91 8.17 4.82 9.86
C VAL A 91 8.79 5.85 10.80
N GLN A 92 8.19 7.04 10.87
CA GLN A 92 8.75 8.14 11.65
C GLN A 92 8.12 8.33 13.02
N THR A 93 6.95 7.74 13.26
CA THR A 93 6.24 7.91 14.52
C THR A 93 5.37 6.69 14.81
N PRO A 94 5.24 6.29 16.08
CA PRO A 94 4.36 5.16 16.41
C PRO A 94 2.88 5.46 16.21
N ASP A 95 2.51 6.71 15.96
CA ASP A 95 1.11 7.09 15.78
C ASP A 95 0.53 6.63 14.44
N VAL A 96 1.38 6.24 13.47
CA VAL A 96 0.93 5.98 12.12
C VAL A 96 -0.15 4.90 12.06
N TRP A 97 0.03 3.83 12.81
CA TRP A 97 -0.89 2.68 12.77
C TRP A 97 -2.29 3.07 13.22
N GLN A 98 -2.38 3.68 14.40
CA GLN A 98 -3.68 4.07 14.92
C GLN A 98 -4.32 5.17 14.06
N LYS A 99 -3.50 6.07 13.52
CA LYS A 99 -4.03 7.14 12.67
C LYS A 99 -4.71 6.57 11.43
N TYR A 100 -4.07 5.61 10.77
CA TYR A 100 -4.69 4.97 9.60
C TYR A 100 -5.98 4.24 9.99
N ILE A 101 -5.97 3.55 11.12
CA ILE A 101 -7.17 2.85 11.60
C ILE A 101 -8.29 3.85 11.89
N ASP A 102 -7.98 4.94 12.57
CA ASP A 102 -8.99 5.96 12.93
C ASP A 102 -9.59 6.60 11.67
N VAL A 103 -8.76 6.90 10.67
CA VAL A 103 -9.27 7.47 9.43
C VAL A 103 -10.19 6.46 8.73
N ALA A 104 -9.78 5.20 8.66
CA ALA A 104 -10.60 4.17 8.04
C ALA A 104 -11.95 4.03 8.77
N LYS A 105 -11.92 3.98 10.09
CA LYS A 105 -13.14 3.82 10.89
C LYS A 105 -14.08 5.02 10.72
N THR A 106 -13.53 6.23 10.76
CA THR A 106 -14.34 7.44 10.67
C THR A 106 -14.95 7.61 9.29
N THR A 107 -14.15 7.33 8.23
CA THR A 107 -14.61 7.58 6.86
C THR A 107 -15.39 6.43 6.26
N GLY A 108 -15.17 5.21 6.75
CA GLY A 108 -15.69 4.00 6.14
C GLY A 108 -14.82 3.43 5.02
N VAL A 109 -13.77 4.13 4.65
CA VAL A 109 -12.84 3.66 3.61
C VAL A 109 -12.00 2.53 4.19
N LYS A 110 -11.94 1.39 3.49
CA LYS A 110 -11.34 0.17 4.04
C LYS A 110 -9.96 -0.15 3.53
N HIS A 111 -9.42 0.71 2.68
CA HIS A 111 -8.10 0.53 2.07
C HIS A 111 -7.51 1.91 1.81
N LEU A 112 -6.31 2.15 2.32
CA LEU A 112 -5.63 3.44 2.20
C LEU A 112 -4.20 3.19 1.73
N ASN A 113 -3.69 4.08 0.90
CA ASN A 113 -2.34 3.97 0.36
C ASN A 113 -1.56 5.25 0.61
N PHE A 114 -0.38 5.11 1.21
CA PHE A 114 0.54 6.24 1.35
C PHE A 114 0.91 6.78 -0.04
N GLY A 115 0.61 8.03 -0.29
CA GLY A 115 0.67 8.58 -1.64
C GLY A 115 2.00 9.19 -2.05
N TYR A 116 3.00 9.26 -1.16
CA TYR A 116 4.14 10.13 -1.40
C TYR A 116 5.48 9.39 -1.46
N HIS A 117 5.44 8.17 -1.96
CA HIS A 117 6.64 7.41 -2.29
C HIS A 117 7.01 7.74 -3.73
N GLY A 118 8.17 8.35 -3.92
CA GLY A 118 8.57 8.84 -5.23
C GLY A 118 7.95 10.18 -5.56
N PRO A 119 8.01 10.60 -6.81
CA PRO A 119 7.53 11.93 -7.21
C PRO A 119 6.02 12.03 -7.38
N ALA A 120 5.32 10.91 -7.43
CA ALA A 120 3.87 10.93 -7.63
C ALA A 120 3.18 11.71 -6.50
N ASN A 121 2.12 12.42 -6.86
CA ASN A 121 1.27 13.14 -5.89
C ASN A 121 1.98 14.25 -5.14
N ARG A 122 3.08 14.75 -5.69
CA ARG A 122 3.82 15.85 -5.07
C ARG A 122 3.73 17.09 -5.93
N THR A 123 4.09 18.21 -5.34
CA THR A 123 4.19 19.48 -6.07
C THR A 123 5.25 19.36 -7.17
N PRO A 124 5.22 20.27 -8.18
CA PRO A 124 6.19 20.15 -9.28
C PRO A 124 7.66 20.16 -8.85
N ASP A 125 7.97 20.75 -7.71
CA ASP A 125 9.35 20.73 -7.19
C ASP A 125 9.61 19.48 -6.32
N TYR A 126 8.66 18.54 -6.26
CA TYR A 126 8.75 17.26 -5.56
C TYR A 126 8.89 17.36 -4.04
N LYS A 127 8.55 18.51 -3.46
CA LYS A 127 8.72 18.72 -2.01
C LYS A 127 7.48 18.44 -1.19
N UNK A 128 6.26 18.79 -1.60
CA UNK A 128 5.24 18.62 -0.82
C UNK A 128 4.30 17.71 -1.40
N PRO A 129 3.63 17.35 -0.52
CA PRO A 129 2.44 16.64 -0.98
C PRO A 129 1.48 17.55 -1.74
N ASN A 130 0.79 16.99 -2.71
CA ASN A 130 -0.15 17.74 -3.55
C ASN A 130 -1.37 16.88 -3.86
N PRO A 131 -2.21 16.57 -2.86
CA PRO A 131 -3.43 15.79 -3.15
C PRO A 131 -4.39 16.60 -4.02
N ARG A 132 -5.22 15.89 -4.80
CA ARG A 132 -6.23 16.56 -5.63
C ARG A 132 -7.30 17.24 -4.78
N TYR A 133 -7.62 16.66 -3.63
CA TYR A 133 -8.68 17.17 -2.78
C TYR A 133 -8.49 16.62 -1.37
N VAL A 134 -8.90 17.39 -0.37
CA VAL A 134 -8.90 16.93 1.02
C VAL A 134 -10.33 17.01 1.54
N VAL A 135 -10.86 15.89 2.01
CA VAL A 135 -12.21 15.80 2.55
C VAL A 135 -12.13 15.85 4.06
N GLU A 136 -12.96 16.70 4.69
CA GLU A 136 -12.98 16.82 6.14
C GLU A 136 -14.15 16.02 6.72
N TYR A 137 -13.87 15.33 7.82
CA TYR A 137 -14.80 14.50 8.55
C TYR A 137 -14.86 14.98 10.00
N PRO A 138 -15.80 14.46 10.80
CA PRO A 138 -15.83 14.84 12.23
C PRO A 138 -14.53 14.52 12.96
N ASP A 139 -14.30 15.20 14.07
CA ASP A 139 -13.18 14.97 14.98
C ASP A 139 -11.82 15.28 14.36
N GLY A 140 -11.79 16.18 13.37
CA GLY A 140 -10.53 16.59 12.75
C GLY A 140 -9.94 15.57 11.80
N ILE A 141 -10.68 14.53 11.46
CA ILE A 141 -10.21 13.50 10.52
C ILE A 141 -10.27 14.07 9.11
N LYS A 142 -9.20 13.86 8.35
CA LYS A 142 -9.13 14.34 6.96
C LYS A 142 -8.62 13.23 6.06
N LEU A 143 -9.23 13.13 4.88
CA LEU A 143 -8.89 12.15 3.87
C LEU A 143 -8.30 12.88 2.67
N ALA A 144 -7.09 12.54 2.28
CA ALA A 144 -6.47 13.10 1.08
C ALA A 144 -6.80 12.19 -0.10
N LEU A 145 -7.23 12.79 -1.21
CA LEU A 145 -7.51 12.05 -2.43
C LEU A 145 -6.42 12.36 -3.43
N ASN A 146 -5.69 11.34 -3.84
CA ASN A 146 -4.51 11.47 -4.68
C ASN A 146 -4.79 10.95 -6.09
N LEU A 147 -4.06 11.52 -7.07
CA LEU A 147 -4.21 11.12 -8.46
C LEU A 147 -3.69 9.71 -8.73
N HIS A 148 -2.65 9.29 -8.03
CA HIS A 148 -1.97 8.02 -8.33
C HIS A 148 -2.00 7.05 -7.16
N UNK A 149 -2.22 5.66 -7.19
CA UNK A 149 -2.17 4.75 -6.40
C UNK A 149 -0.87 4.47 -6.27
N VAL A 150 -0.27 4.58 -5.25
CA VAL A 150 1.09 4.19 -4.92
C VAL A 150 1.04 3.02 -3.94
N GLY A 151 1.83 1.98 -4.18
CA GLY A 151 1.67 0.74 -3.43
C GLY A 151 2.70 0.46 -2.35
N ALA A 152 3.54 1.44 -1.98
CA ALA A 152 4.67 1.17 -1.09
C ALA A 152 4.27 1.01 0.39
N PHE A 153 3.15 1.59 0.80
CA PHE A 153 2.60 1.39 2.14
C PHE A 153 1.09 1.38 2.01
N SER A 154 0.46 0.33 2.49
CA SER A 154 -0.98 0.15 2.33
C SER A 154 -1.61 -0.34 3.62
N TYR A 155 -2.82 0.14 3.87
CA TYR A 155 -3.66 -0.31 4.96
C TYR A 155 -4.90 -1.01 4.40
N PHE A 156 -5.26 -2.12 5.04
CA PHE A 156 -6.49 -2.86 4.73
C PHE A 156 -7.19 -3.23 6.01
N ASN A 157 -8.52 -3.13 6.05
CA ASN A 157 -9.19 -3.76 7.16
C ASN A 157 -9.63 -5.18 6.76
N LYS A 158 -10.05 -5.94 7.78
CA LYS A 158 -10.39 -7.35 7.60
C LYS A 158 -11.52 -7.54 6.57
N ALA A 159 -12.52 -6.66 6.55
CA ALA A 159 -13.65 -6.78 5.62
C ALA A 159 -13.20 -6.66 4.17
N PHE A 160 -12.22 -5.79 3.91
CA PHE A 160 -11.67 -5.65 2.56
C PHE A 160 -11.11 -6.98 2.07
N MET A 161 -10.36 -7.66 2.93
CA MET A 161 -9.76 -8.94 2.53
C MET A 161 -10.83 -9.98 2.20
N LYS A 162 -11.90 -10.00 2.97
CA LYS A 162 -12.98 -10.94 2.74
C LYS A 162 -13.75 -10.65 1.43
N ASP A 163 -14.02 -9.37 1.17
CA ASP A 163 -14.96 -9.00 0.10
C ASP A 163 -14.27 -8.71 -1.23
N VAL A 164 -13.08 -8.15 -1.21
CA VAL A 164 -12.33 -7.80 -2.44
C VAL A 164 -11.27 -8.86 -2.75
N GLY A 165 -10.58 -9.33 -1.73
CA GLY A 165 -9.59 -10.40 -1.88
C GLY A 165 -8.19 -9.85 -2.12
N TYR A 166 -7.40 -10.65 -2.83
CA TYR A 166 -5.95 -10.51 -2.91
C TYR A 166 -5.54 -9.97 -4.28
N HIS A 167 -4.25 -9.66 -4.42
CA HIS A 167 -3.70 -9.23 -5.71
C HIS A 167 -3.81 -10.36 -6.74
N ASP A 168 -4.10 -9.98 -7.99
CA ASP A 168 -4.05 -10.91 -9.10
C ASP A 168 -2.59 -11.14 -9.48
N THR A 169 -2.13 -12.37 -9.39
CA THR A 169 -0.73 -12.70 -9.60
C THR A 169 -0.29 -12.81 -11.06
N UNK A 170 -1.07 -12.55 -11.86
CA UNK A 170 -0.79 -12.42 -13.10
C UNK A 170 -0.05 -11.30 -13.37
N PHE A 171 -0.31 -10.27 -12.62
CA PHE A 171 0.54 -9.07 -12.72
C PHE A 171 1.88 -9.34 -12.03
N LYS A 172 2.95 -9.12 -12.75
CA LYS A 172 4.28 -9.34 -12.18
C LYS A 172 5.00 -8.00 -12.01
N ASN A 173 5.06 -7.53 -10.77
CA ASN A 173 5.77 -6.32 -10.38
C ASN A 173 5.28 -5.07 -11.11
N ALA A 174 4.05 -5.08 -11.60
CA ALA A 174 3.46 -3.93 -12.30
C ALA A 174 1.95 -4.08 -12.30
N TRP A 175 1.25 -3.02 -11.93
CA TRP A 175 -0.21 -2.89 -11.99
C TRP A 175 -0.98 -3.68 -10.93
N GLU A 176 -0.32 -4.49 -10.10
CA GLU A 176 -1.06 -5.35 -9.17
C GLU A 176 -1.88 -4.55 -8.17
N HIS A 177 -1.32 -3.47 -7.64
CA HIS A 177 -2.06 -2.67 -6.66
C HIS A 177 -3.10 -1.78 -7.33
N VAL A 178 -2.86 -1.36 -8.57
CA VAL A 178 -3.82 -0.56 -9.33
C VAL A 178 -5.06 -1.40 -9.64
N GLU A 179 -4.85 -2.65 -10.05
CA GLU A 179 -5.95 -3.54 -10.38
C GLU A 179 -6.76 -3.91 -9.14
N LEU A 180 -6.09 -4.09 -8.02
CA LEU A 180 -6.79 -4.33 -6.75
C LEU A 180 -7.70 -3.16 -6.39
N CYS A 181 -7.22 -1.93 -6.58
CA CYS A 181 -8.05 -0.75 -6.35
C CYS A 181 -9.25 -0.71 -7.28
N GLN A 182 -9.09 -1.13 -8.53
CA GLN A 182 -10.22 -1.17 -9.47
C GLN A 182 -11.31 -2.10 -8.96
N ARG A 183 -10.93 -3.27 -8.44
CA ARG A 183 -11.91 -4.19 -7.86
C ARG A 183 -12.57 -3.62 -6.60
N ALA A 184 -11.79 -2.88 -5.82
CA ALA A 184 -12.33 -2.24 -4.61
C ALA A 184 -13.34 -1.15 -4.98
N ILE A 185 -13.08 -0.39 -6.05
CA ILE A 185 -14.02 0.62 -6.54
C ILE A 185 -15.34 -0.05 -6.97
N ALA A 186 -15.24 -1.18 -7.66
CA ALA A 186 -16.44 -1.91 -8.10
C ALA A 186 -17.27 -2.41 -6.92
N LYS A 187 -16.66 -2.60 -5.76
CA LYS A 187 -17.35 -3.03 -4.53
C LYS A 187 -17.76 -1.86 -3.63
N ASN A 188 -17.56 -0.64 -4.08
CA ASN A 188 -17.88 0.57 -3.32
C ASN A 188 -17.03 0.74 -2.05
N TYR A 189 -15.80 0.24 -2.08
CA TYR A 189 -14.86 0.42 -0.98
C TYR A 189 -13.90 1.59 -1.19
N LEU A 190 -13.80 2.07 -2.44
CA LEU A 190 -13.05 3.26 -2.79
C LEU A 190 -13.91 4.11 -3.71
N PRO A 191 -13.73 5.43 -3.74
CA PRO A 191 -14.69 6.27 -4.44
C PRO A 191 -14.57 6.24 -5.96
N ALA A 192 -13.36 6.26 -6.52
CA ALA A 192 -13.19 6.27 -7.97
C ALA A 192 -11.73 6.16 -8.34
N PHE A 193 -11.49 5.67 -9.54
CA PHE A 193 -10.14 5.68 -10.13
C PHE A 193 -9.68 7.15 -10.26
N TRP A 194 -8.41 7.40 -10.08
CA TRP A 194 -7.76 8.71 -10.08
C TRP A 194 -8.07 9.54 -8.82
N TRP A 195 -8.74 8.93 -7.81
CA TRP A 195 -9.05 9.58 -6.55
C TRP A 195 -8.74 8.61 -5.42
N PHE A 196 -7.45 8.29 -5.26
CA PHE A 196 -7.00 7.23 -4.35
C PHE A 196 -6.80 7.79 -2.95
N PRO A 197 -7.45 7.21 -1.94
CA PRO A 197 -7.44 7.81 -0.60
C PRO A 197 -6.20 7.49 0.20
N ASP A 198 -5.76 8.46 0.97
CA ASP A 198 -4.70 8.35 1.95
C ASP A 198 -5.06 9.20 3.16
N VAL A 199 -4.36 9.00 4.25
CA VAL A 199 -4.46 9.84 5.43
C VAL A 199 -3.82 11.19 5.12
N GLU A 200 -4.55 12.28 5.33
CA GLU A 200 -3.98 13.61 5.13
C GLU A 200 -2.83 13.80 6.12
N GLY A 201 -1.70 14.30 5.64
CA GLY A 201 -0.53 14.49 6.49
C GLY A 201 0.34 13.24 6.66
N SER A 202 0.10 12.20 5.87
CA SER A 202 0.83 10.95 6.01
C SER A 202 2.35 11.11 5.83
N ASP A 203 2.77 12.13 5.06
CA ASP A 203 4.20 12.38 4.85
C ASP A 203 4.92 12.83 6.12
N GLU A 204 4.18 13.20 7.16
CA GLU A 204 4.78 13.50 8.46
C GLU A 204 5.06 12.23 9.26
N MET A 205 4.42 11.12 8.89
CA MET A 205 4.54 9.86 9.60
C MET A 205 5.37 8.83 8.87
N LEU A 206 5.47 8.96 7.55
CA LEU A 206 6.16 7.99 6.68
C LEU A 206 7.03 8.76 5.70
N LYS A 207 8.16 8.15 5.32
CA LYS A 207 8.97 8.70 4.24
C LYS A 207 9.71 7.58 3.52
N GLU A 208 10.13 7.86 2.28
CA GLU A 208 10.98 6.92 1.57
C GLU A 208 12.43 7.07 2.03
N ILE A 209 13.19 5.99 1.93
CA ILE A 209 14.61 6.06 2.24
C ILE A 209 15.30 6.82 1.10
N PRO A 210 16.14 7.84 1.41
CA PRO A 210 16.79 8.61 0.34
C PRO A 210 17.56 7.70 -0.61
N GLY A 211 17.39 7.94 -1.91
CA GLY A 211 18.05 7.19 -2.95
C GLY A 211 17.37 5.88 -3.33
N SER A 212 16.36 5.46 -2.59
CA SER A 212 15.76 4.13 -2.84
C SER A 212 15.02 4.07 -4.17
N ILE A 213 14.39 5.16 -4.58
CA ILE A 213 13.68 5.18 -5.87
C ILE A 213 14.67 5.04 -7.02
N GLN A 214 15.78 5.78 -6.98
CA GLN A 214 16.79 5.76 -8.01
C GLN A 214 17.52 4.41 -8.08
N ASN A 215 17.58 3.70 -6.96
CA ASN A 215 18.27 2.42 -6.85
C ASN A 215 17.30 1.23 -6.82
N SER A 216 16.11 1.42 -7.40
CA SER A 216 15.14 0.32 -7.47
C SER A 216 15.73 -0.87 -8.21
N SER A 217 15.57 -2.06 -7.66
CA SER A 217 16.01 -3.29 -8.29
C SER A 217 15.02 -3.80 -9.33
N ILE A 218 13.89 -3.14 -9.47
CA ILE A 218 12.79 -3.60 -10.33
C ILE A 218 12.60 -2.65 -11.51
N THR A 219 12.48 -1.34 -11.27
CA THR A 219 11.97 -0.40 -12.27
C THR A 219 12.98 -0.01 -13.33
N HIS A 220 14.25 -0.36 -13.17
CA HIS A 220 15.29 0.00 -14.14
C HIS A 220 15.75 -1.19 -14.98
N THR A 221 14.91 -2.20 -15.14
CA THR A 221 15.26 -3.41 -15.87
C THR A 221 14.40 -3.54 -17.12
N GLU A 222 14.93 -4.24 -18.14
CA GLU A 222 14.15 -4.59 -19.32
C GLU A 222 12.94 -5.43 -18.93
N LYS A 223 13.12 -6.28 -17.94
CA LYS A 223 12.05 -7.16 -17.46
C LYS A 223 10.87 -6.34 -16.93
N TRP A 224 11.15 -5.20 -16.27
CA TRP A 224 10.08 -4.35 -15.78
C TRP A 224 9.24 -3.78 -16.93
N THR A 225 9.91 -3.32 -18.00
CA THR A 225 9.21 -2.82 -19.19
C THR A 225 8.29 -3.91 -19.76
N GLU A 226 8.82 -5.12 -19.89
CA GLU A 226 8.04 -6.27 -20.38
C GLU A 226 6.84 -6.52 -19.47
N ASN A 227 7.04 -6.49 -18.15
CA ASN A 227 5.98 -6.71 -17.19
C ASN A 227 4.93 -5.61 -17.25
N MET A 228 5.34 -4.36 -17.48
CA MET A 228 4.40 -3.26 -17.65
C MET A 228 3.49 -3.49 -18.85
N HIS A 229 4.07 -3.92 -19.99
CA HIS A 229 3.27 -4.18 -21.19
C HIS A 229 2.32 -5.37 -20.98
N LYS A 230 2.83 -6.47 -20.44
CA LYS A 230 2.01 -7.65 -20.20
C LYS A 230 0.89 -7.38 -19.22
N GLY A 231 1.21 -6.61 -18.18
CA GLY A 231 0.21 -6.23 -17.18
C GLY A 231 -0.87 -5.33 -17.77
N ALA A 232 -0.48 -4.40 -18.63
CA ALA A 232 -1.45 -3.52 -19.28
C ALA A 232 -2.42 -4.34 -20.15
N GLU A 233 -1.92 -5.32 -20.89
CA GLU A 233 -2.76 -6.22 -21.68
C GLU A 233 -3.68 -7.03 -20.79
N HIS A 234 -3.17 -7.58 -19.71
CA HIS A 234 -3.96 -8.37 -18.78
C HIS A 234 -5.06 -7.53 -18.14
N TYR A 235 -4.74 -6.30 -17.74
CA TYR A 235 -5.71 -5.38 -17.17
C TYR A 235 -6.86 -5.13 -18.16
N ARG A 236 -6.51 -4.83 -19.42
CA ARG A 236 -7.52 -4.59 -20.46
C ARG A 236 -8.41 -5.83 -20.66
N LYS A 237 -7.80 -7.01 -20.61
CA LYS A 237 -8.53 -8.26 -20.78
C LYS A 237 -9.57 -8.46 -19.67
N ILE A 238 -9.20 -8.09 -18.44
CA ILE A 238 -10.11 -8.25 -17.28
C ILE A 238 -11.18 -7.15 -17.26
N HIS A 239 -10.79 -5.90 -17.51
CA HIS A 239 -11.65 -4.74 -17.23
C HIS A 239 -12.18 -4.04 -18.48
N GLY A 240 -11.76 -4.44 -19.66
CA GLY A 240 -12.27 -3.88 -20.91
C GLY A 240 -11.63 -2.58 -21.36
N VAL A 241 -10.87 -1.92 -20.49
CA VAL A 241 -10.11 -0.71 -20.81
C VAL A 241 -8.74 -0.84 -20.14
N SER A 242 -7.75 -0.09 -20.61
CA SER A 242 -6.48 -0.07 -19.89
C SER A 242 -6.61 0.81 -18.65
N ALA A 243 -5.69 0.62 -17.71
CA ALA A 243 -5.75 1.40 -16.46
C ALA A 243 -5.69 2.90 -16.75
N VAL A 244 -4.87 3.31 -17.73
CA VAL A 244 -4.71 4.74 -18.02
C VAL A 244 -5.91 5.31 -18.78
N GLU A 245 -6.80 4.46 -19.29
CA GLU A 245 -8.02 4.89 -19.99
C GLU A 245 -9.22 5.03 -19.06
N ASN A 246 -9.06 4.71 -17.78
CA ASN A 246 -10.17 4.90 -16.84
C ASN A 246 -10.62 6.37 -16.86
N PRO A 247 -11.92 6.61 -16.90
CA PRO A 247 -12.40 8.01 -16.92
C PRO A 247 -12.12 8.71 -15.61
N ASP A 248 -11.89 10.02 -15.70
CA ASP A 248 -11.69 10.85 -14.52
C ASP A 248 -13.07 11.27 -13.99
N THR A 249 -13.49 10.68 -12.90
CA THR A 249 -14.81 10.95 -12.33
C THR A 249 -14.87 12.36 -11.75
N ASP A 250 -15.98 13.06 -12.00
CA ASP A 250 -16.20 14.40 -11.47
C ASP A 250 -16.14 14.40 -9.96
N ILE A 251 -15.54 15.43 -9.37
CA ILE A 251 -15.37 15.51 -7.90
C ILE A 251 -16.72 15.45 -7.17
N LYS A 252 -17.78 16.00 -7.75
CA LYS A 252 -19.09 15.96 -7.09
C LYS A 252 -19.58 14.52 -6.93
N ILE A 253 -19.33 13.67 -7.92
CA ILE A 253 -19.68 12.25 -7.86
C ILE A 253 -18.79 11.55 -6.82
N VAL A 254 -17.50 11.86 -6.82
CA VAL A 254 -16.56 11.29 -5.86
C VAL A 254 -17.02 11.60 -4.43
N LEU A 255 -17.38 12.86 -4.16
CA LEU A 255 -17.83 13.26 -2.82
C LEU A 255 -19.15 12.58 -2.45
N GLN A 256 -20.06 12.40 -3.41
CA GLN A 256 -21.30 11.69 -3.15
C GLN A 256 -21.03 10.22 -2.80
N ARG A 257 -20.12 9.58 -3.53
CA ARG A 257 -19.74 8.20 -3.21
C ARG A 257 -19.11 8.09 -1.84
N LEU A 258 -18.27 9.06 -1.46
CA LEU A 258 -17.67 9.06 -0.12
C LEU A 258 -18.72 9.23 0.97
N LYS A 259 -19.78 10.03 0.72
CA LYS A 259 -20.88 10.14 1.67
C LYS A 259 -21.61 8.81 1.83
N GLU A 260 -21.80 8.08 0.75
CA GLU A 260 -22.44 6.75 0.81
C GLU A 260 -21.55 5.76 1.58
N ILE A 261 -20.25 5.78 1.33
CA ILE A 261 -19.31 4.94 2.06
C ILE A 261 -19.37 5.25 3.56
N TYR A 262 -19.40 6.53 3.89
CA TYR A 262 -19.47 6.99 5.28
C TYR A 262 -20.75 6.48 5.96
N LYS A 263 -21.90 6.55 5.27
CA LYS A 263 -23.18 6.09 5.84
C LYS A 263 -23.18 4.58 6.09
N CYS A 264 -22.43 3.81 5.30
CA CYS A 264 -22.42 2.36 5.41
C CYS A 264 -21.32 1.81 6.32
N LYS A 265 -20.54 2.67 6.96
CA LYS A 265 -19.41 2.24 7.77
C LYS A 265 -19.83 1.44 9.01
#